data_e731777a5608e3c4d52df5df6a2a29b8
#
_entry.id   e731777a5608e3c4d52df5df6a2a29b8
#
_cell.length_a   1.000
_cell.length_b   1.000
_cell.length_c   1.000
_cell.angle_alpha   90.00
_cell.angle_beta   90.00
_cell.angle_gamma   90.00
#
_symmetry.space_group_name_H-M   'P 1'
#
loop_
_entity.id
_entity.type
_entity.pdbx_description
1 polymer ?
#
loop_
_entity_poly.entity_id
_entity_poly.type
_entity_poly.pdbx_seq_one_letter_code
_entity_poly.pdbx_strand_id
1 'polypeptide(L)'
;MNATSYTLPCGHTVRDPAQTHYCTYLRLPELLALQPSPEAVRHPDEHLFAITHQSFELWFSQLRTDLPRIIAALDADDVGLAAWLARRCTDVVRMFSPMMRVLETMTLGGFYAFRHHLVPASGGESGQWHEVELLSGAREPELRRYLESEIHPDPSSGPHSRLWTDRLSELWEQPSVASAAAAAFARRGVTPAEAYAASHAEGRHWDLVHLAEALLDYDEEVRCWRFIHARTAERTIGPETEGTAASSGVRFLERMATHRASFFPFLWHARAELWERVQPPSA
;
A
#
# COMPACT_ATOMS: atom_id res chain seq x y z
N MET A 1 -20.15 -13.60 40.58
CA MET A 1 -18.68 -13.56 40.74
C MET A 1 -18.19 -12.35 40.00
N ASN A 2 -17.68 -11.32 40.71
CA ASN A 2 -17.15 -10.11 40.06
C ASN A 2 -15.89 -10.48 39.30
N ALA A 3 -15.92 -10.35 37.98
CA ALA A 3 -14.73 -10.49 37.17
C ALA A 3 -13.78 -9.37 37.59
N THR A 4 -12.71 -9.71 38.29
CA THR A 4 -11.66 -8.76 38.68
C THR A 4 -10.90 -8.37 37.42
N SER A 5 -11.24 -7.21 36.85
CA SER A 5 -10.42 -6.63 35.78
C SER A 5 -9.11 -6.11 36.36
N TYR A 6 -7.99 -6.30 35.65
CA TYR A 6 -6.70 -5.71 36.01
C TYR A 6 -6.05 -5.09 34.77
N THR A 7 -5.26 -4.03 34.99
CA THR A 7 -4.57 -3.33 33.90
C THR A 7 -3.13 -3.83 33.81
N LEU A 8 -2.73 -4.23 32.61
CA LEU A 8 -1.36 -4.62 32.27
C LEU A 8 -0.42 -3.41 32.27
N PRO A 9 0.92 -3.60 32.43
CA PRO A 9 1.88 -2.52 32.33
C PRO A 9 1.82 -1.73 31.00
N CYS A 10 1.33 -2.34 29.94
CA CYS A 10 1.09 -1.70 28.64
C CYS A 10 -0.16 -0.80 28.61
N GLY A 11 -0.92 -0.70 29.72
CA GLY A 11 -2.15 0.09 29.83
C GLY A 11 -3.43 -0.62 29.38
N HIS A 12 -3.36 -1.84 28.86
CA HIS A 12 -4.56 -2.61 28.48
C HIS A 12 -5.20 -3.29 29.69
N THR A 13 -6.54 -3.21 29.77
CA THR A 13 -7.31 -3.83 30.84
C THR A 13 -7.78 -5.22 30.44
N VAL A 14 -7.40 -6.24 31.22
CA VAL A 14 -7.91 -7.60 31.10
C VAL A 14 -9.29 -7.66 31.75
N ARG A 15 -10.30 -7.97 30.99
CA ARG A 15 -11.70 -8.10 31.45
C ARG A 15 -12.08 -9.54 31.73
N ASP A 16 -11.39 -10.48 31.12
CA ASP A 16 -11.61 -11.91 31.27
C ASP A 16 -10.32 -12.57 31.81
N PRO A 17 -10.30 -13.07 33.04
CA PRO A 17 -9.12 -13.73 33.62
C PRO A 17 -8.71 -15.02 32.90
N ALA A 18 -9.56 -15.56 32.01
CA ALA A 18 -9.20 -16.69 31.16
C ALA A 18 -8.37 -16.29 29.93
N GLN A 19 -8.29 -14.98 29.60
CA GLN A 19 -7.49 -14.50 28.49
C GLN A 19 -6.00 -14.43 28.86
N THR A 20 -5.14 -14.82 27.92
CA THR A 20 -3.70 -14.64 28.05
C THR A 20 -3.33 -13.16 27.85
N HIS A 21 -2.16 -12.75 28.37
CA HIS A 21 -1.62 -11.41 28.11
C HIS A 21 -1.49 -11.09 26.62
N TYR A 22 -1.12 -12.08 25.83
CA TYR A 22 -1.04 -11.98 24.36
C TYR A 22 -2.40 -11.64 23.74
N CYS A 23 -3.46 -12.36 24.11
CA CYS A 23 -4.81 -12.09 23.63
C CYS A 23 -5.28 -10.68 23.99
N THR A 24 -5.00 -10.25 25.23
CA THR A 24 -5.40 -8.93 25.73
C THR A 24 -4.63 -7.81 25.03
N TYR A 25 -3.31 -7.96 24.90
CA TYR A 25 -2.45 -6.94 24.25
C TYR A 25 -2.86 -6.73 22.79
N LEU A 26 -3.08 -7.81 22.05
CA LEU A 26 -3.47 -7.77 20.65
C LEU A 26 -4.97 -7.56 20.43
N ARG A 27 -5.78 -7.55 21.51
CA ARG A 27 -7.23 -7.44 21.43
C ARG A 27 -7.83 -8.51 20.50
N LEU A 28 -7.34 -9.75 20.61
CA LEU A 28 -7.72 -10.82 19.69
C LEU A 28 -9.22 -11.13 19.68
N PRO A 29 -9.96 -11.12 20.81
CA PRO A 29 -11.39 -11.34 20.78
C PRO A 29 -12.13 -10.33 19.91
N GLU A 30 -11.76 -9.04 20.00
CA GLU A 30 -12.36 -7.99 19.19
C GLU A 30 -11.95 -8.10 17.72
N LEU A 31 -10.66 -8.32 17.46
CA LEU A 31 -10.15 -8.48 16.10
C LEU A 31 -10.81 -9.67 15.38
N LEU A 32 -10.91 -10.81 16.04
CA LEU A 32 -11.48 -12.02 15.45
C LEU A 32 -13.02 -11.99 15.38
N ALA A 33 -13.68 -11.16 16.17
CA ALA A 33 -15.12 -10.94 16.08
C ALA A 33 -15.55 -10.08 14.87
N LEU A 34 -14.58 -9.45 14.18
CA LEU A 34 -14.84 -8.69 12.93
C LEU A 34 -14.99 -9.62 11.70
N GLN A 35 -14.58 -10.87 11.80
CA GLN A 35 -14.74 -11.83 10.71
C GLN A 35 -16.17 -12.39 10.71
N PRO A 36 -16.73 -12.67 9.51
CA PRO A 36 -18.03 -13.32 9.44
C PRO A 36 -17.97 -14.72 10.08
N SER A 37 -18.97 -15.08 10.89
CA SER A 37 -19.02 -16.43 11.45
C SER A 37 -19.27 -17.47 10.36
N PRO A 38 -18.90 -18.76 10.60
CA PRO A 38 -19.16 -19.84 9.63
C PRO A 38 -20.63 -19.95 9.21
N GLU A 39 -21.56 -19.58 10.09
CA GLU A 39 -23.01 -19.65 9.84
C GLU A 39 -23.50 -18.41 9.06
N ALA A 40 -22.75 -17.31 9.09
CA ALA A 40 -23.12 -16.07 8.41
C ALA A 40 -22.64 -16.01 6.96
N VAL A 41 -21.63 -16.81 6.59
CA VAL A 41 -21.10 -16.84 5.21
C VAL A 41 -21.97 -17.72 4.31
N ARG A 42 -22.03 -17.35 3.04
CA ARG A 42 -22.76 -18.10 2.00
C ARG A 42 -21.95 -19.28 1.46
N HIS A 43 -20.63 -19.16 1.55
CA HIS A 43 -19.67 -20.19 1.16
C HIS A 43 -18.40 -20.04 2.04
N PRO A 44 -17.71 -21.12 2.40
CA PRO A 44 -16.45 -21.02 3.16
C PRO A 44 -15.39 -20.09 2.56
N ASP A 45 -15.35 -19.97 1.24
CA ASP A 45 -14.43 -19.06 0.53
C ASP A 45 -14.72 -17.58 0.81
N GLU A 46 -15.95 -17.21 1.23
CA GLU A 46 -16.29 -15.84 1.64
C GLU A 46 -15.51 -15.41 2.89
N HIS A 47 -15.30 -16.33 3.83
CA HIS A 47 -14.47 -16.09 5.01
C HIS A 47 -12.99 -15.84 4.61
N LEU A 48 -12.44 -16.66 3.71
CA LEU A 48 -11.10 -16.46 3.17
C LEU A 48 -10.96 -15.11 2.46
N PHE A 49 -11.96 -14.74 1.66
CA PHE A 49 -12.01 -13.45 0.97
C PHE A 49 -11.97 -12.29 1.97
N ALA A 50 -12.82 -12.32 3.00
CA ALA A 50 -12.89 -11.29 4.03
C ALA A 50 -11.56 -11.14 4.79
N ILE A 51 -10.98 -12.25 5.29
CA ILE A 51 -9.70 -12.22 6.02
C ILE A 51 -8.58 -11.66 5.16
N THR A 52 -8.49 -12.06 3.89
CA THR A 52 -7.44 -11.59 3.01
C THR A 52 -7.53 -10.06 2.81
N HIS A 53 -8.72 -9.52 2.55
CA HIS A 53 -8.91 -8.08 2.39
C HIS A 53 -8.67 -7.30 3.69
N GLN A 54 -9.15 -7.80 4.83
CA GLN A 54 -8.84 -7.21 6.13
C GLN A 54 -7.34 -7.22 6.43
N SER A 55 -6.62 -8.27 6.02
CA SER A 55 -5.17 -8.34 6.19
C SER A 55 -4.45 -7.29 5.33
N PHE A 56 -4.90 -7.02 4.10
CA PHE A 56 -4.39 -5.90 3.30
C PHE A 56 -4.59 -4.57 4.02
N GLU A 57 -5.79 -4.31 4.56
CA GLU A 57 -6.11 -3.07 5.25
C GLU A 57 -5.24 -2.87 6.53
N LEU A 58 -4.94 -3.94 7.26
CA LEU A 58 -4.01 -3.87 8.40
C LEU A 58 -2.58 -3.51 7.97
N TRP A 59 -2.11 -4.05 6.83
CA TRP A 59 -0.80 -3.71 6.29
C TRP A 59 -0.77 -2.31 5.65
N PHE A 60 -1.84 -1.87 5.02
CA PHE A 60 -1.96 -0.48 4.57
C PHE A 60 -1.88 0.50 5.75
N SER A 61 -2.49 0.16 6.89
CA SER A 61 -2.36 0.95 8.11
C SER A 61 -0.90 1.06 8.59
N GLN A 62 -0.11 -0.02 8.48
CA GLN A 62 1.32 0.02 8.80
C GLN A 62 2.10 0.91 7.83
N LEU A 63 1.84 0.81 6.52
CA LEU A 63 2.47 1.68 5.52
C LEU A 63 2.15 3.15 5.78
N ARG A 64 0.88 3.48 6.11
CA ARG A 64 0.45 4.83 6.49
C ARG A 64 1.16 5.35 7.75
N THR A 65 1.64 4.48 8.61
CA THR A 65 2.43 4.83 9.78
C THR A 65 3.90 5.08 9.41
N ASP A 66 4.49 4.27 8.54
CA ASP A 66 5.92 4.36 8.23
C ASP A 66 6.25 5.39 7.14
N LEU A 67 5.39 5.62 6.13
CA LEU A 67 5.65 6.59 5.06
C LEU A 67 5.83 8.05 5.58
N PRO A 68 5.00 8.57 6.50
CA PRO A 68 5.26 9.88 7.10
C PRO A 68 6.56 9.93 7.92
N ARG A 69 6.98 8.82 8.50
CA ARG A 69 8.26 8.73 9.21
C ARG A 69 9.45 8.79 8.26
N ILE A 70 9.32 8.23 7.04
CA ILE A 70 10.33 8.40 5.99
C ILE A 70 10.47 9.88 5.62
N ILE A 71 9.34 10.58 5.43
CA ILE A 71 9.34 12.02 5.12
C ILE A 71 10.04 12.79 6.24
N ALA A 72 9.65 12.57 7.49
CA ALA A 72 10.25 13.24 8.65
C ALA A 72 11.76 12.95 8.80
N ALA A 73 12.19 11.70 8.54
CA ALA A 73 13.61 11.34 8.56
C ALA A 73 14.40 12.06 7.46
N LEU A 74 13.82 12.14 6.26
CA LEU A 74 14.45 12.89 5.15
C LEU A 74 14.52 14.39 5.43
N ASP A 75 13.49 14.99 6.03
CA ASP A 75 13.49 16.40 6.42
C ASP A 75 14.54 16.70 7.51
N ALA A 76 14.80 15.72 8.39
CA ALA A 76 15.86 15.79 9.40
C ALA A 76 17.27 15.41 8.87
N ASP A 77 17.42 15.15 7.57
CA ASP A 77 18.64 14.64 6.91
C ASP A 77 19.13 13.27 7.45
N ASP A 78 18.24 12.50 8.11
CA ASP A 78 18.49 11.12 8.55
C ASP A 78 18.18 10.13 7.41
N VAL A 79 19.03 10.16 6.39
CA VAL A 79 18.92 9.32 5.19
C VAL A 79 19.00 7.84 5.55
N GLY A 80 19.78 7.49 6.58
CA GLY A 80 19.93 6.10 7.05
C GLY A 80 18.62 5.52 7.59
N LEU A 81 17.91 6.26 8.45
CA LEU A 81 16.59 5.86 8.97
C LEU A 81 15.56 5.81 7.85
N ALA A 82 15.57 6.77 6.92
CA ALA A 82 14.66 6.78 5.78
C ALA A 82 14.83 5.52 4.92
N ALA A 83 16.05 5.15 4.57
CA ALA A 83 16.34 3.93 3.81
C ALA A 83 15.94 2.65 4.57
N TRP A 84 16.14 2.62 5.89
CA TRP A 84 15.71 1.50 6.73
C TRP A 84 14.18 1.32 6.70
N LEU A 85 13.43 2.42 6.87
CA LEU A 85 11.97 2.40 6.83
C LEU A 85 11.43 2.04 5.43
N ALA A 86 12.07 2.54 4.36
CA ALA A 86 11.72 2.18 2.98
C ALA A 86 11.84 0.66 2.74
N ARG A 87 12.92 0.03 3.21
CA ARG A 87 13.07 -1.45 3.14
C ARG A 87 11.97 -2.18 3.90
N ARG A 88 11.55 -1.68 5.07
CA ARG A 88 10.40 -2.25 5.79
C ARG A 88 9.13 -2.14 4.98
N CYS A 89 8.86 -0.99 4.35
CA CYS A 89 7.71 -0.82 3.46
C CYS A 89 7.78 -1.82 2.29
N THR A 90 8.96 -2.03 1.70
CA THR A 90 9.20 -3.04 0.67
C THR A 90 8.82 -4.45 1.16
N ASP A 91 9.28 -4.85 2.34
CA ASP A 91 8.99 -6.18 2.90
C ASP A 91 7.50 -6.36 3.24
N VAL A 92 6.81 -5.30 3.65
CA VAL A 92 5.35 -5.31 3.82
C VAL A 92 4.66 -5.56 2.47
N VAL A 93 5.04 -4.83 1.41
CA VAL A 93 4.43 -4.98 0.09
C VAL A 93 4.74 -6.34 -0.54
N ARG A 94 5.90 -6.93 -0.29
CA ARG A 94 6.26 -8.29 -0.72
C ARG A 94 5.27 -9.36 -0.26
N MET A 95 4.61 -9.16 0.86
CA MET A 95 3.59 -10.10 1.34
C MET A 95 2.30 -10.06 0.49
N PHE A 96 2.04 -8.99 -0.24
CA PHE A 96 0.78 -8.82 -0.98
C PHE A 96 0.63 -9.83 -2.11
N SER A 97 1.69 -10.10 -2.84
CA SER A 97 1.68 -11.09 -3.92
C SER A 97 1.36 -12.52 -3.44
N PRO A 98 1.99 -13.06 -2.38
CA PRO A 98 1.56 -14.32 -1.75
C PRO A 98 0.12 -14.31 -1.25
N MET A 99 -0.38 -13.21 -0.68
CA MET A 99 -1.77 -13.10 -0.24
C MET A 99 -2.76 -13.21 -1.41
N MET A 100 -2.45 -12.60 -2.57
CA MET A 100 -3.25 -12.77 -3.79
C MET A 100 -3.28 -14.24 -4.24
N ARG A 101 -2.18 -14.97 -4.14
CA ARG A 101 -2.15 -16.40 -4.48
C ARG A 101 -3.00 -17.26 -3.55
N VAL A 102 -3.15 -16.86 -2.28
CA VAL A 102 -4.10 -17.55 -1.37
C VAL A 102 -5.53 -17.34 -1.87
N LEU A 103 -5.89 -16.15 -2.36
CA LEU A 103 -7.21 -15.91 -2.98
C LEU A 103 -7.44 -16.78 -4.23
N GLU A 104 -6.40 -17.07 -5.02
CA GLU A 104 -6.50 -17.96 -6.19
C GLU A 104 -6.88 -19.41 -5.82
N THR A 105 -6.83 -19.79 -4.55
CA THR A 105 -7.28 -21.11 -4.09
C THR A 105 -8.80 -21.23 -3.93
N MET A 106 -9.53 -20.11 -3.96
CA MET A 106 -10.98 -20.12 -3.99
C MET A 106 -11.49 -20.87 -5.23
N THR A 107 -12.55 -21.64 -5.04
CA THR A 107 -13.22 -22.24 -6.20
C THR A 107 -14.07 -21.20 -6.93
N LEU A 108 -14.18 -21.30 -8.26
CA LEU A 108 -15.01 -20.37 -9.03
C LEU A 108 -16.48 -20.41 -8.55
N GLY A 109 -17.02 -21.59 -8.29
CA GLY A 109 -18.38 -21.74 -7.75
C GLY A 109 -18.53 -21.11 -6.36
N GLY A 110 -17.51 -21.27 -5.51
CA GLY A 110 -17.47 -20.66 -4.18
C GLY A 110 -17.47 -19.14 -4.24
N PHE A 111 -16.63 -18.53 -5.10
CA PHE A 111 -16.61 -17.09 -5.29
C PHE A 111 -17.94 -16.55 -5.85
N TYR A 112 -18.51 -17.21 -6.87
CA TYR A 112 -19.78 -16.78 -7.45
C TYR A 112 -20.98 -16.95 -6.48
N ALA A 113 -20.90 -17.84 -5.48
CA ALA A 113 -21.95 -18.00 -4.48
C ALA A 113 -22.17 -16.73 -3.64
N PHE A 114 -21.14 -15.90 -3.43
CA PHE A 114 -21.26 -14.66 -2.64
C PHE A 114 -20.96 -13.38 -3.41
N ARG A 115 -20.37 -13.44 -4.61
CA ARG A 115 -19.91 -12.25 -5.37
C ARG A 115 -20.97 -11.18 -5.53
N HIS A 116 -22.21 -11.55 -5.82
CA HIS A 116 -23.31 -10.59 -6.02
C HIS A 116 -23.71 -9.83 -4.73
N HIS A 117 -23.33 -10.33 -3.56
CA HIS A 117 -23.53 -9.62 -2.30
C HIS A 117 -22.44 -8.61 -1.99
N LEU A 118 -21.33 -8.62 -2.73
CA LEU A 118 -20.28 -7.61 -2.60
C LEU A 118 -20.69 -6.27 -3.25
N VAL A 119 -21.62 -6.30 -4.21
CA VAL A 119 -22.08 -5.09 -4.92
C VAL A 119 -22.73 -4.09 -3.93
N PRO A 120 -22.37 -2.79 -3.95
CA PRO A 120 -21.47 -2.12 -4.90
C PRO A 120 -20.00 -2.03 -4.43
N ALA A 121 -19.60 -2.69 -3.35
CA ALA A 121 -18.27 -2.55 -2.78
C ALA A 121 -17.15 -3.04 -3.72
N SER A 122 -16.04 -2.31 -3.73
CA SER A 122 -14.86 -2.61 -4.52
C SER A 122 -13.58 -2.35 -3.74
N GLY A 123 -12.54 -3.17 -3.94
CA GLY A 123 -11.21 -2.90 -3.39
C GLY A 123 -10.59 -1.57 -3.88
N GLY A 124 -11.08 -1.04 -5.02
CA GLY A 124 -10.70 0.29 -5.51
C GLY A 124 -11.16 1.44 -4.63
N GLU A 125 -12.05 1.19 -3.66
CA GLU A 125 -12.53 2.19 -2.70
C GLU A 125 -11.71 2.24 -1.41
N SER A 126 -10.61 1.45 -1.30
CA SER A 126 -9.75 1.49 -0.12
C SER A 126 -9.10 2.87 0.08
N GLY A 127 -9.65 3.65 0.99
CA GLY A 127 -9.10 4.96 1.35
C GLY A 127 -7.69 4.85 1.91
N GLN A 128 -7.37 3.78 2.67
CA GLN A 128 -6.02 3.56 3.20
C GLN A 128 -5.01 3.33 2.07
N TRP A 129 -5.37 2.57 1.04
CA TRP A 129 -4.49 2.37 -0.11
C TRP A 129 -4.24 3.70 -0.86
N HIS A 130 -5.27 4.51 -1.05
CA HIS A 130 -5.10 5.82 -1.69
C HIS A 130 -4.24 6.78 -0.85
N GLU A 131 -4.34 6.75 0.48
CA GLU A 131 -3.38 7.47 1.33
C GLU A 131 -1.95 6.97 1.11
N VAL A 132 -1.73 5.67 1.03
CA VAL A 132 -0.40 5.08 0.73
C VAL A 132 0.12 5.57 -0.61
N GLU A 133 -0.70 5.58 -1.67
CA GLU A 133 -0.33 6.11 -2.98
C GLU A 133 0.09 7.59 -2.90
N LEU A 134 -0.71 8.43 -2.24
CA LEU A 134 -0.42 9.85 -2.11
C LEU A 134 0.82 10.13 -1.24
N LEU A 135 0.96 9.44 -0.12
CA LEU A 135 2.15 9.55 0.74
C LEU A 135 3.42 9.10 0.03
N SER A 136 3.34 8.10 -0.84
CA SER A 136 4.47 7.63 -1.64
C SER A 136 4.88 8.63 -2.71
N GLY A 137 3.93 9.30 -3.38
CA GLY A 137 4.24 10.30 -4.40
C GLY A 137 3.35 10.28 -5.63
N ALA A 138 2.30 9.45 -5.65
CA ALA A 138 1.35 9.45 -6.76
C ALA A 138 0.66 10.82 -6.88
N ARG A 139 0.76 11.45 -8.05
CA ARG A 139 0.21 12.78 -8.35
C ARG A 139 -0.32 12.88 -9.79
N GLU A 140 -0.65 11.74 -10.40
CA GLU A 140 -1.14 11.74 -11.77
C GLU A 140 -2.55 12.36 -11.84
N PRO A 141 -2.83 13.17 -12.87
CA PRO A 141 -4.17 13.76 -13.08
C PRO A 141 -5.28 12.70 -13.16
N GLU A 142 -4.96 11.49 -13.64
CA GLU A 142 -5.89 10.36 -13.72
C GLU A 142 -6.29 9.87 -12.33
N LEU A 143 -5.32 9.79 -11.39
CA LEU A 143 -5.61 9.44 -9.99
C LEU A 143 -6.53 10.49 -9.37
N ARG A 144 -6.23 11.77 -9.56
CA ARG A 144 -7.06 12.86 -9.02
C ARG A 144 -8.49 12.76 -9.52
N ARG A 145 -8.68 12.60 -10.83
CA ARG A 145 -10.02 12.42 -11.42
C ARG A 145 -10.74 11.20 -10.85
N TYR A 146 -10.03 10.08 -10.67
CA TYR A 146 -10.59 8.89 -10.06
C TYR A 146 -11.05 9.15 -8.62
N LEU A 147 -10.22 9.76 -7.79
CA LEU A 147 -10.53 10.09 -6.40
C LEU A 147 -11.72 11.08 -6.28
N GLU A 148 -11.85 12.01 -7.24
CA GLU A 148 -12.91 13.02 -7.25
C GLU A 148 -14.26 12.49 -7.82
N SER A 149 -14.23 11.54 -8.75
CA SER A 149 -15.41 11.12 -9.51
C SER A 149 -15.93 9.71 -9.23
N GLU A 150 -15.06 8.78 -8.83
CA GLU A 150 -15.43 7.36 -8.73
C GLU A 150 -15.47 6.85 -7.29
N ILE A 151 -14.82 7.54 -6.34
CA ILE A 151 -14.99 7.25 -4.92
C ILE A 151 -16.19 8.04 -4.42
N HIS A 152 -17.37 7.48 -4.60
CA HIS A 152 -18.59 8.05 -4.04
C HIS A 152 -18.75 7.58 -2.59
N PRO A 153 -18.70 8.51 -1.62
CA PRO A 153 -19.08 8.16 -0.26
C PRO A 153 -20.51 7.61 -0.28
N ASP A 154 -20.71 6.40 0.21
CA ASP A 154 -22.04 5.87 0.45
C ASP A 154 -22.75 6.81 1.45
N PRO A 155 -23.84 7.49 1.07
CA PRO A 155 -24.55 8.39 1.97
C PRO A 155 -25.06 7.70 3.24
N SER A 156 -25.21 6.37 3.21
CA SER A 156 -25.61 5.54 4.34
C SER A 156 -24.46 5.23 5.31
N SER A 157 -23.20 5.33 4.88
CA SER A 157 -22.03 5.04 5.70
C SER A 157 -21.64 6.18 6.66
N GLY A 158 -22.41 7.25 6.71
CA GLY A 158 -22.29 8.33 7.69
C GLY A 158 -21.04 9.20 7.51
N PRO A 159 -20.57 9.86 8.57
CA PRO A 159 -19.47 10.82 8.48
C PRO A 159 -18.11 10.24 8.06
N HIS A 160 -17.92 8.94 8.15
CA HIS A 160 -16.65 8.31 7.79
C HIS A 160 -16.28 8.47 6.31
N SER A 161 -17.25 8.45 5.39
CA SER A 161 -17.02 8.62 3.97
C SER A 161 -16.54 10.02 3.57
N ARG A 162 -17.01 11.07 4.30
CA ARG A 162 -16.54 12.45 4.10
C ARG A 162 -15.12 12.64 4.62
N LEU A 163 -14.79 12.03 5.76
CA LEU A 163 -13.45 12.11 6.35
C LEU A 163 -12.38 11.60 5.38
N TRP A 164 -12.66 10.55 4.62
CA TRP A 164 -11.72 10.02 3.64
C TRP A 164 -11.48 10.98 2.46
N THR A 165 -12.52 11.58 1.88
CA THR A 165 -12.39 12.54 0.78
C THR A 165 -11.62 13.79 1.21
N ASP A 166 -11.94 14.34 2.37
CA ASP A 166 -11.25 15.50 2.94
C ASP A 166 -9.77 15.16 3.20
N ARG A 167 -9.52 13.98 3.79
CA ARG A 167 -8.15 13.51 4.07
C ARG A 167 -7.32 13.31 2.81
N LEU A 168 -7.87 12.74 1.75
CA LEU A 168 -7.15 12.54 0.49
C LEU A 168 -6.84 13.90 -0.19
N SER A 169 -7.77 14.86 -0.11
CA SER A 169 -7.56 16.22 -0.61
C SER A 169 -6.44 16.94 0.14
N GLU A 170 -6.41 16.81 1.48
CA GLU A 170 -5.31 17.34 2.30
C GLU A 170 -3.97 16.72 1.91
N LEU A 171 -3.90 15.40 1.79
CA LEU A 171 -2.67 14.67 1.44
C LEU A 171 -2.17 15.00 0.03
N TRP A 172 -3.08 15.37 -0.88
CA TRP A 172 -2.68 15.76 -2.22
C TRP A 172 -1.73 16.97 -2.22
N GLU A 173 -1.93 17.90 -1.30
CA GLU A 173 -1.14 19.13 -1.19
C GLU A 173 0.06 18.99 -0.24
N GLN A 174 0.16 17.89 0.51
CA GLN A 174 1.25 17.68 1.48
C GLN A 174 2.50 17.06 0.84
N PRO A 175 3.68 17.20 1.46
CA PRO A 175 4.88 16.48 1.06
C PRO A 175 4.67 14.98 0.99
N SER A 176 5.29 14.34 0.01
CA SER A 176 5.34 12.89 -0.17
C SER A 176 6.78 12.38 0.01
N VAL A 177 6.93 11.05 0.12
CA VAL A 177 8.26 10.42 0.12
C VAL A 177 9.05 10.81 -1.13
N ALA A 178 8.39 10.87 -2.31
CA ALA A 178 9.03 11.29 -3.55
C ALA A 178 9.59 12.72 -3.48
N SER A 179 8.79 13.68 -2.99
CA SER A 179 9.23 15.07 -2.86
C SER A 179 10.31 15.26 -1.81
N ALA A 180 10.20 14.56 -0.67
CA ALA A 180 11.20 14.60 0.40
C ALA A 180 12.54 13.97 -0.05
N ALA A 181 12.49 12.85 -0.80
CA ALA A 181 13.67 12.23 -1.36
C ALA A 181 14.35 13.16 -2.40
N ALA A 182 13.60 13.74 -3.32
CA ALA A 182 14.15 14.71 -4.27
C ALA A 182 14.82 15.90 -3.55
N ALA A 183 14.19 16.40 -2.48
CA ALA A 183 14.78 17.46 -1.66
C ALA A 183 16.07 17.01 -0.95
N ALA A 184 16.20 15.75 -0.54
CA ALA A 184 17.42 15.22 0.06
C ALA A 184 18.60 15.22 -0.93
N PHE A 185 18.39 14.82 -2.18
CA PHE A 185 19.41 14.96 -3.24
C PHE A 185 19.78 16.43 -3.49
N ALA A 186 18.76 17.31 -3.59
CA ALA A 186 18.98 18.74 -3.81
C ALA A 186 19.79 19.39 -2.68
N ARG A 187 19.56 19.04 -1.41
CA ARG A 187 20.35 19.52 -0.26
C ARG A 187 21.82 19.15 -0.33
N ARG A 188 22.14 18.00 -0.92
CA ARG A 188 23.54 17.57 -1.15
C ARG A 188 24.13 18.12 -2.44
N GLY A 189 23.37 18.94 -3.21
CA GLY A 189 23.81 19.54 -4.46
C GLY A 189 24.10 18.55 -5.58
N VAL A 190 23.44 17.39 -5.58
CA VAL A 190 23.65 16.33 -6.57
C VAL A 190 22.31 15.83 -7.12
N THR A 191 22.32 15.40 -8.37
CA THR A 191 21.24 14.59 -8.94
C THR A 191 21.41 13.12 -8.54
N PRO A 192 20.36 12.28 -8.63
CA PRO A 192 20.51 10.85 -8.41
C PRO A 192 21.58 10.21 -9.32
N ALA A 193 21.64 10.56 -10.60
CA ALA A 193 22.65 10.05 -11.52
C ALA A 193 24.08 10.45 -11.11
N GLU A 194 24.29 11.67 -10.63
CA GLU A 194 25.56 12.13 -10.09
C GLU A 194 25.94 11.40 -8.80
N ALA A 195 24.97 11.14 -7.91
CA ALA A 195 25.22 10.37 -6.69
C ALA A 195 25.66 8.93 -7.02
N TYR A 196 25.01 8.26 -7.98
CA TYR A 196 25.43 6.94 -8.46
C TYR A 196 26.83 6.96 -9.06
N ALA A 197 27.15 7.93 -9.91
CA ALA A 197 28.47 8.07 -10.52
C ALA A 197 29.55 8.31 -9.46
N ALA A 198 29.33 9.24 -8.52
CA ALA A 198 30.27 9.61 -7.48
C ALA A 198 30.45 8.49 -6.45
N SER A 199 29.42 7.68 -6.16
CA SER A 199 29.55 6.56 -5.25
C SER A 199 30.50 5.49 -5.77
N HIS A 200 30.44 5.19 -7.06
CA HIS A 200 31.34 4.22 -7.70
C HIS A 200 32.76 4.76 -7.87
N ALA A 201 32.89 6.00 -8.36
CA ALA A 201 34.21 6.57 -8.70
C ALA A 201 34.98 7.09 -7.48
N GLU A 202 34.27 7.64 -6.48
CA GLU A 202 34.86 8.45 -5.41
C GLU A 202 34.46 7.98 -4.01
N GLY A 203 33.60 6.95 -3.89
CA GLY A 203 33.11 6.44 -2.61
C GLY A 203 32.17 7.40 -1.86
N ARG A 204 31.63 8.44 -2.53
CA ARG A 204 30.75 9.46 -1.94
C ARG A 204 29.27 9.16 -2.20
N HIS A 205 28.38 9.69 -1.34
CA HIS A 205 26.91 9.62 -1.49
C HIS A 205 26.30 8.21 -1.46
N TRP A 206 26.98 7.24 -0.85
CA TRP A 206 26.45 5.88 -0.68
C TRP A 206 25.15 5.86 0.11
N ASP A 207 24.97 6.76 1.07
CA ASP A 207 23.74 6.93 1.83
C ASP A 207 22.54 7.27 0.92
N LEU A 208 22.72 8.21 -0.01
CA LEU A 208 21.70 8.56 -1.00
C LEU A 208 21.43 7.43 -2.01
N VAL A 209 22.49 6.70 -2.43
CA VAL A 209 22.34 5.54 -3.30
C VAL A 209 21.56 4.43 -2.60
N HIS A 210 21.87 4.13 -1.35
CA HIS A 210 21.11 3.14 -0.57
C HIS A 210 19.66 3.54 -0.36
N LEU A 211 19.38 4.83 -0.18
CA LEU A 211 18.01 5.34 -0.14
C LEU A 211 17.31 5.15 -1.48
N ALA A 212 17.97 5.54 -2.59
CA ALA A 212 17.40 5.41 -3.94
C ALA A 212 17.04 3.96 -4.26
N GLU A 213 17.95 3.00 -3.99
CA GLU A 213 17.67 1.58 -4.22
C GLU A 213 16.52 1.08 -3.35
N ALA A 214 16.47 1.45 -2.06
CA ALA A 214 15.39 1.05 -1.18
C ALA A 214 14.01 1.60 -1.62
N LEU A 215 13.96 2.82 -2.16
CA LEU A 215 12.75 3.41 -2.71
C LEU A 215 12.33 2.76 -4.03
N LEU A 216 13.29 2.40 -4.87
CA LEU A 216 13.03 1.71 -6.14
C LEU A 216 12.55 0.28 -5.90
N ASP A 217 13.13 -0.44 -4.92
CA ASP A 217 12.64 -1.75 -4.49
C ASP A 217 11.19 -1.68 -4.03
N TYR A 218 10.82 -0.65 -3.25
CA TYR A 218 9.45 -0.43 -2.81
C TYR A 218 8.50 -0.19 -3.99
N ASP A 219 8.88 0.69 -4.92
CA ASP A 219 8.08 1.02 -6.11
C ASP A 219 7.89 -0.21 -7.01
N GLU A 220 8.94 -0.97 -7.23
CA GLU A 220 8.90 -2.20 -8.04
C GLU A 220 7.97 -3.25 -7.42
N GLU A 221 8.04 -3.49 -6.11
CA GLU A 221 7.15 -4.45 -5.44
C GLU A 221 5.67 -4.03 -5.51
N VAL A 222 5.36 -2.73 -5.43
CA VAL A 222 4.00 -2.22 -5.65
C VAL A 222 3.54 -2.50 -7.07
N ARG A 223 4.40 -2.30 -8.07
CA ARG A 223 4.09 -2.58 -9.47
C ARG A 223 3.87 -4.08 -9.70
N CYS A 224 4.74 -4.93 -9.18
CA CYS A 224 4.59 -6.38 -9.23
C CYS A 224 3.26 -6.83 -8.63
N TRP A 225 2.90 -6.32 -7.44
CA TRP A 225 1.62 -6.63 -6.82
C TRP A 225 0.42 -6.21 -7.67
N ARG A 226 0.44 -5.00 -8.27
CA ARG A 226 -0.65 -4.55 -9.17
C ARG A 226 -0.85 -5.48 -10.35
N PHE A 227 0.24 -5.97 -10.98
CA PHE A 227 0.17 -6.95 -12.05
C PHE A 227 -0.42 -8.29 -11.59
N ILE A 228 0.03 -8.80 -10.44
CA ILE A 228 -0.50 -10.04 -9.87
C ILE A 228 -1.98 -9.88 -9.53
N HIS A 229 -2.38 -8.75 -8.96
CA HIS A 229 -3.79 -8.45 -8.67
C HIS A 229 -4.66 -8.51 -9.93
N ALA A 230 -4.25 -7.85 -11.02
CA ALA A 230 -4.96 -7.91 -12.29
C ALA A 230 -5.08 -9.34 -12.83
N ARG A 231 -4.00 -10.13 -12.76
CA ARG A 231 -3.99 -11.52 -13.18
C ARG A 231 -4.85 -12.43 -12.31
N THR A 232 -4.84 -12.24 -11.00
CA THR A 232 -5.71 -12.97 -10.06
C THR A 232 -7.18 -12.68 -10.35
N ALA A 233 -7.54 -11.41 -10.58
CA ALA A 233 -8.89 -11.03 -10.95
C ALA A 233 -9.31 -11.68 -12.29
N GLU A 234 -8.48 -11.59 -13.32
CA GLU A 234 -8.73 -12.23 -14.62
C GLU A 234 -8.96 -13.74 -14.48
N ARG A 235 -8.11 -14.41 -13.69
CA ARG A 235 -8.24 -15.85 -13.42
C ARG A 235 -9.56 -16.19 -12.70
N THR A 236 -10.03 -15.30 -11.82
CA THR A 236 -11.20 -15.52 -10.95
C THR A 236 -12.52 -15.18 -11.65
N ILE A 237 -12.58 -14.07 -12.40
CA ILE A 237 -13.85 -13.61 -13.01
C ILE A 237 -13.85 -13.62 -14.53
N GLY A 238 -12.70 -13.90 -15.17
CA GLY A 238 -12.53 -13.81 -16.62
C GLY A 238 -12.33 -12.38 -17.12
N PRO A 239 -11.77 -12.22 -18.34
CA PRO A 239 -11.29 -10.92 -18.84
C PRO A 239 -12.42 -9.94 -19.19
N GLU A 240 -13.63 -10.44 -19.48
CA GLU A 240 -14.76 -9.62 -19.95
C GLU A 240 -15.79 -9.31 -18.85
N THR A 241 -15.59 -9.81 -17.64
CA THR A 241 -16.57 -9.64 -16.56
C THR A 241 -16.42 -8.27 -15.92
N GLU A 242 -17.55 -7.57 -15.74
CA GLU A 242 -17.61 -6.30 -15.00
C GLU A 242 -17.24 -6.48 -13.53
N GLY A 243 -16.59 -5.48 -12.94
CA GLY A 243 -16.31 -5.42 -11.52
C GLY A 243 -17.58 -5.19 -10.68
N THR A 244 -17.47 -5.40 -9.37
CA THR A 244 -18.61 -5.23 -8.43
C THR A 244 -19.10 -3.78 -8.30
N ALA A 245 -18.23 -2.79 -8.53
CA ALA A 245 -18.58 -1.36 -8.53
C ALA A 245 -18.86 -0.82 -9.94
N ALA A 246 -19.46 -1.61 -10.83
CA ALA A 246 -19.73 -1.26 -12.22
C ALA A 246 -18.48 -0.78 -13.00
N SER A 247 -17.30 -1.09 -12.51
CA SER A 247 -16.02 -0.83 -13.20
C SER A 247 -15.83 -1.82 -14.35
N SER A 248 -14.92 -1.51 -15.28
CA SER A 248 -14.54 -2.45 -16.34
C SER A 248 -13.76 -3.69 -15.83
N GLY A 249 -13.84 -4.00 -14.53
CA GLY A 249 -13.29 -5.20 -13.91
C GLY A 249 -11.78 -5.36 -14.17
N VAL A 250 -11.41 -6.46 -14.82
CA VAL A 250 -10.01 -6.78 -15.13
C VAL A 250 -9.33 -5.68 -15.93
N ARG A 251 -10.00 -5.10 -16.93
CA ARG A 251 -9.45 -3.99 -17.73
C ARG A 251 -9.11 -2.76 -16.91
N PHE A 252 -9.88 -2.47 -15.85
CA PHE A 252 -9.55 -1.40 -14.91
C PHE A 252 -8.23 -1.72 -14.17
N LEU A 253 -8.09 -2.92 -13.63
CA LEU A 253 -6.89 -3.36 -12.91
C LEU A 253 -5.64 -3.40 -13.83
N GLU A 254 -5.79 -3.84 -15.07
CA GLU A 254 -4.71 -3.82 -16.06
C GLU A 254 -4.25 -2.39 -16.36
N ARG A 255 -5.19 -1.44 -16.52
CA ARG A 255 -4.82 -0.03 -16.66
C ARG A 255 -4.09 0.48 -15.42
N MET A 256 -4.54 0.13 -14.21
CA MET A 256 -3.87 0.50 -12.97
C MET A 256 -2.45 -0.10 -12.88
N ALA A 257 -2.25 -1.32 -13.39
CA ALA A 257 -0.95 -1.97 -13.39
C ALA A 257 0.01 -1.40 -14.44
N THR A 258 -0.49 -1.00 -15.63
CA THR A 258 0.34 -0.62 -16.78
C THR A 258 0.50 0.90 -16.96
N HIS A 259 -0.50 1.69 -16.62
CA HIS A 259 -0.53 3.13 -16.89
C HIS A 259 -0.31 4.00 -15.65
N ARG A 260 -0.33 3.44 -14.43
CA ARG A 260 0.09 4.18 -13.25
C ARG A 260 1.58 4.45 -13.31
N ALA A 261 1.96 5.71 -13.18
CA ALA A 261 3.35 6.10 -13.06
C ALA A 261 4.00 5.45 -11.82
N SER A 262 5.30 5.32 -11.86
CA SER A 262 6.08 4.98 -10.67
C SER A 262 5.95 6.08 -9.62
N PHE A 263 6.15 5.75 -8.34
CA PHE A 263 6.17 6.76 -7.28
C PHE A 263 7.42 7.65 -7.37
N PHE A 264 8.52 7.11 -7.90
CA PHE A 264 9.82 7.79 -7.97
C PHE A 264 10.37 7.88 -9.39
N PRO A 265 9.67 8.54 -10.35
CA PRO A 265 10.10 8.57 -11.75
C PRO A 265 11.50 9.16 -11.91
N PHE A 266 11.88 10.14 -11.08
CA PHE A 266 13.20 10.77 -11.13
C PHE A 266 14.36 9.80 -10.80
N LEU A 267 14.10 8.77 -9.96
CA LEU A 267 15.08 7.72 -9.67
C LEU A 267 15.19 6.71 -10.83
N TRP A 268 14.07 6.40 -11.48
CA TRP A 268 14.08 5.55 -12.68
C TRP A 268 14.80 6.22 -13.85
N HIS A 269 14.56 7.50 -14.07
CA HIS A 269 15.24 8.29 -15.13
C HIS A 269 16.74 8.39 -14.88
N ALA A 270 17.18 8.47 -13.64
CA ALA A 270 18.60 8.55 -13.30
C ALA A 270 19.44 7.40 -13.87
N ARG A 271 18.83 6.22 -14.12
CA ARG A 271 19.53 5.08 -14.75
C ARG A 271 19.87 5.35 -16.21
N ALA A 272 18.98 5.97 -16.98
CA ALA A 272 19.24 6.36 -18.35
C ALA A 272 20.30 7.49 -18.41
N GLU A 273 20.18 8.49 -17.52
CA GLU A 273 21.15 9.56 -17.40
C GLU A 273 22.55 9.04 -17.04
N LEU A 274 22.63 8.07 -16.11
CA LEU A 274 23.90 7.45 -15.76
C LEU A 274 24.52 6.69 -16.95
N TRP A 275 23.70 5.98 -17.71
CA TRP A 275 24.15 5.27 -18.90
C TRP A 275 24.78 6.23 -19.93
N GLU A 276 24.14 7.37 -20.19
CA GLU A 276 24.67 8.39 -21.11
C GLU A 276 26.02 8.98 -20.63
N ARG A 277 26.19 9.11 -19.31
CA ARG A 277 27.43 9.64 -18.70
C ARG A 277 28.61 8.69 -18.76
N VAL A 278 28.37 7.38 -18.73
CA VAL A 278 29.44 6.36 -18.68
C VAL A 278 29.77 5.78 -20.05
N GLN A 279 29.07 6.20 -21.11
CA GLN A 279 29.40 5.79 -22.45
C GLN A 279 30.78 6.34 -22.86
N PRO A 280 31.64 5.54 -23.51
CA PRO A 280 32.87 6.07 -24.10
C PRO A 280 32.49 7.10 -25.17
N PRO A 281 33.29 8.16 -25.34
CA PRO A 281 33.05 9.13 -26.41
C PRO A 281 32.97 8.37 -27.73
N SER A 282 31.98 8.73 -28.56
CA SER A 282 31.77 8.14 -29.87
C SER A 282 33.07 8.29 -30.68
N ALA A 283 33.61 7.18 -31.16
CA ALA A 283 34.83 7.17 -31.96
C ALA A 283 34.61 7.84 -33.32
#